data_70f0e9c4ef7f7c8db2a190dd351605c3
#
_entry.id   70f0e9c4ef7f7c8db2a190dd351605c3
#
_cell.length_a   1.000
_cell.length_b   1.000
_cell.length_c   1.000
_cell.angle_alpha   90.00
_cell.angle_beta   90.00
_cell.angle_gamma   90.00
#
_symmetry.space_group_name_H-M   'P 1'
#
loop_
_entity.id
_entity.type
_entity.pdbx_description
1 polymer ?
#
loop_
_entity_poly.entity_id
_entity_poly.type
_entity_poly.pdbx_seq_one_letter_code
_entity_poly.pdbx_strand_id
1 'polypeptide(L)'
;MLTIYAPFNNRNSKAWEVFNGVEKSWPDQITKLDNAVEKDPVSNSMFWGFVGNNREMVQKLDARNHTYWFADTPYFGRFDNNNLKPDNHYWRICKNTIHVPYLKDCKADRFEKFGMKIKAPNFAGKHVLVCPSSTGIHQYLNRPNWTNETIEQIKRYTDRPIKLRHKPRGRGTSGPSEAT
;
A
#
# COMPACT_ATOMS: atom_id res chain seq x y z
N MET A 1 -13.09 -20.68 -6.41
CA MET A 1 -13.86 -19.41 -6.47
C MET A 1 -13.07 -18.31 -5.79
N LEU A 2 -13.00 -17.12 -6.38
CA LEU A 2 -12.38 -15.89 -5.81
C LEU A 2 -13.48 -14.85 -5.55
N THR A 3 -13.47 -14.19 -4.39
CA THR A 3 -14.37 -13.07 -4.10
C THR A 3 -13.60 -11.76 -4.13
N ILE A 4 -13.98 -10.85 -5.01
CA ILE A 4 -13.38 -9.51 -5.13
C ILE A 4 -14.26 -8.50 -4.41
N TYR A 5 -13.67 -7.79 -3.44
CA TYR A 5 -14.32 -6.69 -2.75
C TYR A 5 -13.90 -5.37 -3.41
N ALA A 6 -14.82 -4.78 -4.17
CA ALA A 6 -14.59 -3.66 -5.07
C ALA A 6 -15.45 -2.44 -4.71
N PRO A 7 -14.98 -1.21 -4.95
CA PRO A 7 -15.78 0.00 -4.77
C PRO A 7 -16.73 0.20 -5.96
N PHE A 8 -17.99 -0.24 -5.85
CA PHE A 8 -18.95 -0.13 -6.95
C PHE A 8 -19.35 1.30 -7.30
N ASN A 9 -19.20 2.22 -6.38
CA ASN A 9 -19.42 3.64 -6.60
C ASN A 9 -18.33 4.35 -7.44
N ASN A 10 -17.20 3.68 -7.68
CA ASN A 10 -16.08 4.23 -8.44
C ASN A 10 -15.44 3.17 -9.37
N ARG A 11 -16.17 2.82 -10.43
CA ARG A 11 -15.73 1.82 -11.42
C ARG A 11 -14.54 2.25 -12.28
N ASN A 12 -14.26 3.55 -12.33
CA ASN A 12 -13.10 4.10 -13.05
C ASN A 12 -11.84 4.18 -12.16
N SER A 13 -11.86 3.58 -10.98
CA SER A 13 -10.71 3.55 -10.09
C SER A 13 -9.65 2.56 -10.56
N LYS A 14 -8.41 2.80 -10.11
CA LYS A 14 -7.27 1.88 -10.35
C LYS A 14 -7.53 0.46 -9.86
N ALA A 15 -8.39 0.31 -8.85
CA ALA A 15 -8.83 -0.98 -8.35
C ALA A 15 -9.46 -1.82 -9.45
N TRP A 16 -10.29 -1.22 -10.28
CA TRP A 16 -10.98 -1.92 -11.36
C TRP A 16 -10.05 -2.39 -12.49
N GLU A 17 -8.96 -1.66 -12.76
CA GLU A 17 -7.95 -2.13 -13.72
C GLU A 17 -7.33 -3.45 -13.27
N VAL A 18 -6.93 -3.52 -11.98
CA VAL A 18 -6.39 -4.74 -11.38
C VAL A 18 -7.42 -5.85 -11.40
N PHE A 19 -8.63 -5.58 -10.96
CA PHE A 19 -9.69 -6.58 -10.87
C PHE A 19 -10.10 -7.11 -12.25
N ASN A 20 -10.19 -6.26 -13.26
CA ASN A 20 -10.45 -6.69 -14.64
C ASN A 20 -9.31 -7.55 -15.20
N GLY A 21 -8.07 -7.24 -14.86
CA GLY A 21 -6.91 -8.07 -15.21
C GLY A 21 -6.97 -9.45 -14.56
N VAL A 22 -7.30 -9.50 -13.28
CA VAL A 22 -7.46 -10.74 -12.53
C VAL A 22 -8.62 -11.56 -13.08
N GLU A 23 -9.77 -10.94 -13.38
CA GLU A 23 -10.93 -11.61 -13.94
C GLU A 23 -10.64 -12.33 -15.27
N LYS A 24 -9.82 -11.72 -16.11
CA LYS A 24 -9.40 -12.31 -17.40
C LYS A 24 -8.44 -13.49 -17.27
N SER A 25 -7.70 -13.57 -16.16
CA SER A 25 -6.63 -14.57 -15.97
C SER A 25 -6.93 -15.59 -14.87
N TRP A 26 -7.95 -15.38 -14.05
CA TRP A 26 -8.31 -16.32 -12.98
C TRP A 26 -9.04 -17.53 -13.54
N PRO A 27 -8.59 -18.75 -13.22
CA PRO A 27 -9.15 -19.95 -13.85
C PRO A 27 -10.56 -20.33 -13.38
N ASP A 28 -10.96 -19.85 -12.19
CA ASP A 28 -12.21 -20.23 -11.54
C ASP A 28 -13.24 -19.10 -11.57
N GLN A 29 -14.43 -19.40 -11.05
CA GLN A 29 -15.49 -18.43 -10.88
C GLN A 29 -15.07 -17.26 -9.98
N ILE A 30 -15.46 -16.04 -10.35
CA ILE A 30 -15.27 -14.82 -9.58
C ILE A 30 -16.62 -14.24 -9.15
N THR A 31 -16.71 -13.90 -7.86
CA THR A 31 -17.83 -13.13 -7.30
C THR A 31 -17.33 -11.73 -6.95
N LYS A 32 -18.10 -10.68 -7.27
CA LYS A 32 -17.78 -9.29 -6.92
C LYS A 32 -18.79 -8.76 -5.92
N LEU A 33 -18.30 -8.19 -4.80
CA LEU A 33 -19.10 -7.62 -3.73
C LEU A 33 -18.67 -6.18 -3.47
N ASP A 34 -19.60 -5.33 -2.98
CA ASP A 34 -19.30 -3.95 -2.66
C ASP A 34 -18.57 -3.84 -1.31
N ASN A 35 -17.36 -3.33 -1.33
CA ASN A 35 -16.53 -3.16 -0.13
C ASN A 35 -16.99 -2.03 0.80
N ALA A 36 -17.95 -1.21 0.41
CA ALA A 36 -18.57 -0.22 1.28
C ALA A 36 -19.70 -0.81 2.12
N VAL A 37 -20.31 -1.90 1.65
CA VAL A 37 -21.45 -2.56 2.29
C VAL A 37 -21.01 -3.79 3.08
N GLU A 38 -20.20 -4.64 2.45
CA GLU A 38 -19.76 -5.89 3.03
C GLU A 38 -18.77 -5.68 4.18
N LYS A 39 -18.96 -6.45 5.25
CA LYS A 39 -18.11 -6.38 6.46
C LYS A 39 -17.60 -7.74 6.93
N ASP A 40 -18.10 -8.81 6.39
CA ASP A 40 -17.70 -10.18 6.75
C ASP A 40 -17.13 -10.92 5.54
N PRO A 41 -15.79 -10.97 5.40
CA PRO A 41 -15.15 -11.55 4.24
C PRO A 41 -15.12 -13.07 4.30
N VAL A 42 -15.15 -13.69 3.12
CA VAL A 42 -14.93 -15.14 2.95
C VAL A 42 -13.46 -15.44 2.63
N SER A 43 -13.06 -16.70 2.77
CA SER A 43 -11.73 -17.14 2.31
C SER A 43 -11.58 -16.98 0.80
N ASN A 44 -10.35 -16.86 0.31
CA ASN A 44 -10.03 -16.51 -1.08
C ASN A 44 -10.64 -15.17 -1.52
N SER A 45 -10.43 -14.15 -0.71
CA SER A 45 -10.86 -12.78 -0.99
C SER A 45 -9.75 -11.96 -1.61
N MET A 46 -10.10 -10.98 -2.46
CA MET A 46 -9.17 -10.01 -3.00
C MET A 46 -9.62 -8.58 -2.70
N PHE A 47 -8.66 -7.75 -2.28
CA PHE A 47 -8.88 -6.37 -1.87
C PHE A 47 -7.94 -5.42 -2.60
N TRP A 48 -8.38 -4.18 -2.79
CA TRP A 48 -7.56 -3.07 -3.23
C TRP A 48 -7.33 -2.09 -2.07
N GLY A 49 -6.12 -2.03 -1.54
CA GLY A 49 -5.77 -1.10 -0.46
C GLY A 49 -6.74 -1.16 0.72
N PHE A 50 -6.61 -0.21 1.62
CA PHE A 50 -7.55 -0.04 2.74
C PHE A 50 -8.66 0.97 2.40
N VAL A 51 -9.45 0.65 1.37
CA VAL A 51 -10.59 1.45 0.93
C VAL A 51 -11.89 0.83 1.47
N GLY A 52 -12.86 1.66 1.87
CA GLY A 52 -14.09 1.18 2.48
C GLY A 52 -13.81 0.32 3.73
N ASN A 53 -14.47 -0.81 3.83
CA ASN A 53 -14.32 -1.76 4.94
C ASN A 53 -13.13 -2.72 4.81
N ASN A 54 -12.29 -2.58 3.76
CA ASN A 54 -11.22 -3.54 3.45
C ASN A 54 -10.26 -3.77 4.61
N ARG A 55 -9.91 -2.75 5.39
CA ARG A 55 -9.00 -2.91 6.54
C ARG A 55 -9.57 -3.89 7.57
N GLU A 56 -10.82 -3.71 7.95
CA GLU A 56 -11.48 -4.54 8.95
C GLU A 56 -11.67 -5.98 8.42
N MET A 57 -12.01 -6.11 7.15
CA MET A 57 -12.15 -7.41 6.50
C MET A 57 -10.82 -8.17 6.45
N VAL A 58 -9.72 -7.50 6.09
CA VAL A 58 -8.38 -8.12 6.09
C VAL A 58 -7.98 -8.53 7.51
N GLN A 59 -8.21 -7.71 8.53
CA GLN A 59 -7.95 -8.08 9.93
C GLN A 59 -8.76 -9.31 10.36
N LYS A 60 -10.02 -9.44 9.94
CA LYS A 60 -10.84 -10.62 10.22
C LYS A 60 -10.29 -11.88 9.55
N LEU A 61 -9.80 -11.76 8.30
CA LEU A 61 -9.21 -12.90 7.59
C LEU A 61 -7.88 -13.32 8.22
N ASP A 62 -7.04 -12.37 8.63
CA ASP A 62 -5.82 -12.66 9.39
C ASP A 62 -6.14 -13.41 10.69
N ALA A 63 -7.11 -12.93 11.46
CA ALA A 63 -7.53 -13.57 12.72
C ALA A 63 -8.10 -14.99 12.52
N ARG A 64 -8.70 -15.27 11.36
CA ARG A 64 -9.26 -16.57 11.00
C ARG A 64 -8.25 -17.47 10.27
N ASN A 65 -7.06 -16.98 9.99
CA ASN A 65 -6.04 -17.65 9.16
C ASN A 65 -6.59 -18.05 7.78
N HIS A 66 -7.44 -17.21 7.20
CA HIS A 66 -8.03 -17.41 5.89
C HIS A 66 -7.16 -16.83 4.78
N THR A 67 -7.24 -17.44 3.59
CA THR A 67 -6.51 -16.93 2.42
C THR A 67 -7.13 -15.67 1.87
N TYR A 68 -6.29 -14.66 1.61
CA TYR A 68 -6.67 -13.46 0.88
C TYR A 68 -5.52 -12.94 -0.01
N TRP A 69 -5.89 -12.05 -0.93
CA TRP A 69 -4.99 -11.34 -1.82
C TRP A 69 -5.16 -9.84 -1.60
N PHE A 70 -4.05 -9.16 -1.39
CA PHE A 70 -4.04 -7.71 -1.19
C PHE A 70 -3.31 -7.03 -2.33
N ALA A 71 -4.04 -6.24 -3.12
CA ALA A 71 -3.51 -5.45 -4.21
C ALA A 71 -3.34 -3.99 -3.78
N ASP A 72 -2.25 -3.37 -4.17
CA ASP A 72 -1.96 -1.96 -3.89
C ASP A 72 -1.02 -1.39 -4.97
N THR A 73 -0.80 -0.09 -4.90
CA THR A 73 0.16 0.60 -5.76
C THR A 73 1.56 -0.01 -5.63
N PRO A 74 2.31 -0.08 -6.71
CA PRO A 74 3.67 -0.62 -6.69
C PRO A 74 4.62 0.31 -5.93
N TYR A 75 5.76 -0.21 -5.53
CA TYR A 75 6.84 0.63 -4.98
C TYR A 75 7.45 1.55 -6.04
N PHE A 76 7.50 1.08 -7.29
CA PHE A 76 8.03 1.79 -8.45
C PHE A 76 7.05 1.68 -9.62
N GLY A 77 7.13 2.62 -10.56
CA GLY A 77 6.27 2.60 -11.74
C GLY A 77 4.81 2.88 -11.39
N ARG A 78 4.60 3.83 -10.50
CA ARG A 78 3.24 4.27 -10.17
C ARG A 78 2.58 4.84 -11.41
N PHE A 79 1.36 4.39 -11.65
CA PHE A 79 0.47 4.97 -12.63
C PHE A 79 0.40 6.50 -12.47
N ASP A 80 0.84 7.23 -13.48
CA ASP A 80 0.60 8.65 -13.64
C ASP A 80 -0.39 8.82 -14.81
N ASN A 81 -1.51 9.48 -14.56
CA ASN A 81 -2.54 9.70 -15.57
C ASN A 81 -2.02 10.38 -16.84
N ASN A 82 -0.84 11.01 -16.77
CA ASN A 82 -0.21 11.71 -17.89
C ASN A 82 0.81 10.87 -18.69
N ASN A 83 1.13 9.64 -18.24
CA ASN A 83 2.16 8.79 -18.86
C ASN A 83 1.70 7.32 -18.95
N LEU A 84 0.57 7.11 -19.58
CA LEU A 84 -0.05 5.81 -19.82
C LEU A 84 0.69 5.00 -20.90
N LYS A 85 1.92 4.57 -20.63
CA LYS A 85 2.50 3.47 -21.40
C LYS A 85 2.14 2.17 -20.69
N PRO A 86 1.34 1.27 -21.30
CA PRO A 86 0.89 0.02 -20.68
C PRO A 86 2.03 -0.80 -20.10
N ASP A 87 3.19 -0.76 -20.72
CA ASP A 87 4.39 -1.52 -20.34
C ASP A 87 5.06 -1.06 -19.03
N ASN A 88 4.65 0.07 -18.48
CA ASN A 88 5.24 0.65 -17.27
C ASN A 88 4.33 0.56 -16.06
N HIS A 89 3.19 -0.12 -16.18
CA HIS A 89 2.25 -0.28 -15.07
C HIS A 89 2.49 -1.60 -14.37
N TYR A 90 2.81 -1.51 -13.10
CA TYR A 90 2.93 -2.67 -12.23
C TYR A 90 2.00 -2.48 -11.03
N TRP A 91 1.52 -3.60 -10.53
CA TRP A 91 0.73 -3.65 -9.31
C TRP A 91 1.42 -4.54 -8.29
N ARG A 92 1.29 -4.22 -7.04
CA ARG A 92 1.74 -5.09 -5.97
C ARG A 92 0.56 -5.95 -5.54
N ILE A 93 0.72 -7.26 -5.65
CA ILE A 93 -0.27 -8.23 -5.17
C ILE A 93 0.45 -9.15 -4.20
N CYS A 94 -0.04 -9.21 -2.96
CA CYS A 94 0.49 -10.04 -1.90
C CYS A 94 -0.57 -11.06 -1.47
N LYS A 95 -0.13 -12.27 -1.11
CA LYS A 95 -1.00 -13.32 -0.55
C LYS A 95 -0.81 -13.36 0.96
N ASN A 96 -1.90 -13.30 1.73
CA ASN A 96 -1.94 -13.37 3.20
C ASN A 96 -1.04 -12.34 3.91
N THR A 97 -0.87 -11.18 3.28
CA THR A 97 -0.10 -10.06 3.83
C THR A 97 -0.39 -8.79 3.03
N ILE A 98 -0.22 -7.63 3.65
CA ILE A 98 -0.37 -6.33 2.97
C ILE A 98 0.93 -5.82 2.36
N HIS A 99 2.07 -6.39 2.74
CA HIS A 99 3.39 -6.07 2.23
C HIS A 99 4.20 -7.35 2.01
N VAL A 100 5.23 -7.30 1.18
CA VAL A 100 6.19 -8.39 1.07
C VAL A 100 6.95 -8.50 2.40
N PRO A 101 6.81 -9.59 3.16
CA PRO A 101 7.33 -9.69 4.53
C PRO A 101 8.84 -9.96 4.58
N TYR A 102 9.45 -10.29 3.47
CA TYR A 102 10.86 -10.66 3.38
C TYR A 102 11.42 -10.32 2.00
N LEU A 103 12.73 -10.13 1.94
CA LEU A 103 13.45 -9.96 0.69
C LEU A 103 13.53 -11.32 -0.01
N LYS A 104 13.31 -11.30 -1.31
CA LYS A 104 13.50 -12.43 -2.21
C LYS A 104 14.54 -12.06 -3.24
N ASP A 105 15.35 -13.02 -3.62
CA ASP A 105 16.15 -12.86 -4.82
C ASP A 105 15.23 -12.72 -6.01
N CYS A 106 15.34 -11.59 -6.67
CA CYS A 106 14.57 -11.25 -7.86
C CYS A 106 15.47 -10.53 -8.87
N LYS A 107 15.11 -10.64 -10.13
CA LYS A 107 15.81 -9.93 -11.20
C LYS A 107 15.68 -8.41 -11.00
N ALA A 108 16.74 -7.68 -11.32
CA ALA A 108 16.76 -6.21 -11.28
C ALA A 108 16.06 -5.54 -12.48
N ASP A 109 15.47 -6.32 -13.37
CA ASP A 109 14.90 -5.90 -14.65
C ASP A 109 13.95 -4.69 -14.55
N ARG A 110 13.09 -4.67 -13.52
CA ARG A 110 12.18 -3.53 -13.29
C ARG A 110 12.92 -2.30 -12.80
N PHE A 111 13.89 -2.49 -11.91
CA PHE A 111 14.72 -1.40 -11.40
C PHE A 111 15.51 -0.74 -12.52
N GLU A 112 16.12 -1.53 -13.39
CA GLU A 112 16.88 -1.09 -14.56
C GLU A 112 15.97 -0.39 -15.58
N LYS A 113 14.79 -0.96 -15.86
CA LYS A 113 13.79 -0.38 -16.76
C LYS A 113 13.37 1.05 -16.34
N PHE A 114 13.29 1.33 -15.06
CA PHE A 114 12.95 2.67 -14.54
C PHE A 114 14.16 3.61 -14.46
N GLY A 115 15.36 3.17 -14.84
CA GLY A 115 16.57 3.98 -14.83
C GLY A 115 16.93 4.52 -13.44
N MET A 116 16.50 3.84 -12.38
CA MET A 116 16.76 4.28 -11.02
C MET A 116 18.22 4.07 -10.65
N LYS A 117 18.78 5.05 -9.92
CA LYS A 117 20.14 5.00 -9.43
C LYS A 117 20.14 4.93 -7.91
N ILE A 118 20.82 3.93 -7.35
CA ILE A 118 21.11 3.89 -5.92
C ILE A 118 22.28 4.84 -5.66
N LYS A 119 22.05 5.84 -4.83
CA LYS A 119 23.12 6.74 -4.37
C LYS A 119 23.86 6.10 -3.20
N ALA A 120 25.14 6.35 -3.11
CA ALA A 120 25.93 5.97 -1.93
C ALA A 120 25.31 6.57 -0.65
N PRO A 121 25.38 5.87 0.50
CA PRO A 121 24.91 6.40 1.77
C PRO A 121 25.63 7.70 2.12
N ASN A 122 24.88 8.70 2.58
CA ASN A 122 25.44 9.93 3.10
C ASN A 122 25.43 9.93 4.63
N PHE A 123 26.55 9.60 5.23
CA PHE A 123 26.69 9.55 6.69
C PHE A 123 26.85 10.93 7.34
N ALA A 124 27.10 11.99 6.54
CA ALA A 124 27.21 13.38 7.00
C ALA A 124 25.86 14.12 7.05
N GLY A 125 24.76 13.41 7.01
CA GLY A 125 23.41 13.98 7.08
C GLY A 125 23.21 14.81 8.35
N LYS A 126 22.69 16.05 8.19
CA LYS A 126 22.48 17.00 9.30
C LYS A 126 21.20 16.74 10.10
N HIS A 127 20.34 15.87 9.66
CA HIS A 127 19.06 15.55 10.29
C HIS A 127 18.64 14.09 10.04
N VAL A 128 17.73 13.61 10.86
CA VAL A 128 17.02 12.33 10.64
C VAL A 128 15.69 12.64 9.99
N LEU A 129 15.37 11.95 8.89
CA LEU A 129 14.08 12.07 8.23
C LEU A 129 13.18 10.91 8.61
N VAL A 130 12.02 11.20 9.22
CA VAL A 130 10.98 10.21 9.53
C VAL A 130 9.84 10.36 8.53
N CYS A 131 9.53 9.29 7.82
CA CYS A 131 8.46 9.24 6.81
C CYS A 131 7.39 8.23 7.27
N PRO A 132 6.38 8.63 8.06
CA PRO A 132 5.36 7.70 8.52
C PRO A 132 4.49 7.17 7.39
N SER A 133 4.01 5.96 7.53
CA SER A 133 2.98 5.39 6.68
C SER A 133 1.64 6.09 6.88
N SER A 134 0.62 5.71 6.10
CA SER A 134 -0.74 6.23 6.30
C SER A 134 -1.31 5.78 7.65
N THR A 135 -2.22 6.59 8.20
CA THR A 135 -2.96 6.25 9.42
C THR A 135 -3.62 4.86 9.35
N GLY A 136 -4.17 4.49 8.17
CA GLY A 136 -4.77 3.17 7.98
C GLY A 136 -3.80 2.00 8.19
N ILE A 137 -2.54 2.16 7.78
CA ILE A 137 -1.49 1.15 8.02
C ILE A 137 -1.16 1.06 9.52
N HIS A 138 -0.99 2.21 10.19
CA HIS A 138 -0.71 2.22 11.64
C HIS A 138 -1.85 1.59 12.45
N GLN A 139 -3.10 1.86 12.07
CA GLN A 139 -4.27 1.24 12.70
C GLN A 139 -4.35 -0.27 12.43
N TYR A 140 -4.07 -0.70 11.19
CA TYR A 140 -4.03 -2.13 10.85
C TYR A 140 -3.00 -2.89 11.70
N LEU A 141 -1.81 -2.30 11.87
CA LEU A 141 -0.73 -2.87 12.68
C LEU A 141 -0.91 -2.69 14.20
N ASN A 142 -2.05 -2.13 14.64
CA ASN A 142 -2.33 -1.78 16.04
C ASN A 142 -1.23 -0.88 16.67
N ARG A 143 -0.67 0.03 15.88
CA ARG A 143 0.39 0.97 16.27
C ARG A 143 0.01 2.42 15.94
N PRO A 144 -1.12 2.95 16.49
CA PRO A 144 -1.61 4.29 16.14
C PRO A 144 -0.61 5.41 16.48
N ASN A 145 0.21 5.22 17.52
CA ASN A 145 1.19 6.19 18.00
C ASN A 145 2.61 5.96 17.44
N TRP A 146 2.77 5.10 16.44
CA TRP A 146 4.08 4.70 15.89
C TRP A 146 5.01 5.88 15.61
N THR A 147 4.50 6.98 15.07
CA THR A 147 5.31 8.14 14.70
C THR A 147 5.97 8.76 15.94
N ASN A 148 5.20 9.04 16.99
CA ASN A 148 5.72 9.63 18.21
C ASN A 148 6.67 8.67 18.94
N GLU A 149 6.31 7.40 19.05
CA GLU A 149 7.16 6.36 19.64
C GLU A 149 8.49 6.25 18.92
N THR A 150 8.47 6.32 17.58
CA THR A 150 9.68 6.26 16.74
C THR A 150 10.55 7.50 16.97
N ILE A 151 9.96 8.69 17.02
CA ILE A 151 10.69 9.94 17.28
C ILE A 151 11.37 9.88 18.65
N GLU A 152 10.64 9.49 19.69
CA GLU A 152 11.21 9.37 21.04
C GLU A 152 12.33 8.30 21.12
N GLN A 153 12.17 7.22 20.38
CA GLN A 153 13.23 6.21 20.29
C GLN A 153 14.47 6.76 19.60
N ILE A 154 14.34 7.48 18.48
CA ILE A 154 15.46 8.08 17.74
C ILE A 154 16.23 9.07 18.62
N LYS A 155 15.54 9.93 19.39
CA LYS A 155 16.15 10.92 20.31
C LYS A 155 17.08 10.29 21.34
N ARG A 156 16.92 9.01 21.67
CA ARG A 156 17.83 8.31 22.60
C ARG A 156 19.20 7.99 22.00
N TYR A 157 19.31 8.06 20.66
CA TYR A 157 20.53 7.66 19.94
C TYR A 157 21.22 8.81 19.21
N THR A 158 20.58 9.96 19.09
CA THR A 158 21.15 11.08 18.35
C THR A 158 20.52 12.42 18.73
N ASP A 159 21.35 13.48 18.78
CA ASP A 159 20.93 14.86 18.96
C ASP A 159 20.60 15.56 17.62
N ARG A 160 20.67 14.84 16.50
CA ARG A 160 20.35 15.41 15.19
C ARG A 160 18.88 15.84 15.13
N PRO A 161 18.57 17.00 14.54
CA PRO A 161 17.18 17.42 14.33
C PRO A 161 16.40 16.36 13.58
N ILE A 162 15.19 16.07 14.03
CA ILE A 162 14.27 15.13 13.39
C ILE A 162 13.32 15.92 12.52
N LYS A 163 13.27 15.59 11.22
CA LYS A 163 12.30 16.13 10.27
C LYS A 163 11.24 15.09 9.96
N LEU A 164 9.99 15.49 10.08
CA LEU A 164 8.84 14.65 9.77
C LEU A 164 8.33 14.96 8.36
N ARG A 165 8.24 13.96 7.51
CA ARG A 165 7.69 14.09 6.16
C ARG A 165 6.47 13.20 6.01
N HIS A 166 5.29 13.77 6.12
CA HIS A 166 4.06 13.07 5.85
C HIS A 166 3.88 12.77 4.35
N LYS A 167 3.17 11.68 4.06
CA LYS A 167 2.75 11.38 2.68
C LYS A 167 1.92 12.55 2.17
N PRO A 168 2.21 13.12 0.97
CA PRO A 168 1.39 14.16 0.40
C PRO A 168 -0.06 13.68 0.31
N ARG A 169 -0.99 14.49 0.81
CA ARG A 169 -2.42 14.25 0.61
C ARG A 169 -2.72 14.45 -0.88
N GLY A 170 -3.60 13.61 -1.45
CA GLY A 170 -4.05 13.77 -2.83
C GLY A 170 -4.64 15.17 -3.05
N ARG A 171 -4.57 15.68 -4.29
CA ARG A 171 -5.19 16.97 -4.66
C ARG A 171 -6.65 16.98 -4.22
N GLY A 172 -7.02 17.90 -3.33
CA GLY A 172 -8.39 18.06 -2.82
C GLY A 172 -8.55 18.06 -1.30
N THR A 173 -7.51 17.75 -0.53
CA THR A 173 -7.56 17.90 0.93
C THR A 173 -6.63 19.03 1.38
N SER A 174 -7.20 20.21 1.56
CA SER A 174 -6.54 21.34 2.23
C SER A 174 -6.35 21.01 3.70
N GLY A 175 -5.13 20.69 4.08
CA GLY A 175 -4.69 20.65 5.46
C GLY A 175 -3.30 21.27 5.53
N PRO A 176 -2.93 22.00 6.60
CA PRO A 176 -1.68 22.71 6.68
C PRO A 176 -0.50 21.75 6.51
N SER A 177 0.42 22.10 5.62
CA SER A 177 1.76 21.56 5.63
C SER A 177 2.49 22.25 6.77
N GLU A 178 2.45 21.69 7.96
CA GLU A 178 3.35 22.11 9.01
C GLU A 178 4.76 21.62 8.66
N ALA A 179 5.49 22.49 7.98
CA ALA A 179 6.94 22.50 7.97
C ALA A 179 7.36 23.44 9.09
N THR A 180 7.76 22.91 10.18
CA THR A 180 8.61 23.58 11.18
C THR A 180 9.89 22.77 11.33
#